data_b7e10c843a38c32a088a2bf53fa63300
#
_entry.id   b7e10c843a38c32a088a2bf53fa63300
#
_cell.length_a   1.000
_cell.length_b   1.000
_cell.length_c   1.000
_cell.angle_alpha   90.00
_cell.angle_beta   90.00
_cell.angle_gamma   90.00
#
_symmetry.space_group_name_H-M   'P 1'
#
loop_
_entity.id
_entity.type
_entity.pdbx_description
1 polymer ?
#
loop_
_entity_poly.entity_id
_entity_poly.type
_entity_poly.pdbx_seq_one_letter_code
_entity_poly.pdbx_strand_id
1 'polypeptide(L)'
;MLGLMQDHQLLISSIFEHATKSYPTQKIVSNTVEGGIHSYTYKEWGSRTKRLANALRSFGLKVGDRVGTLAWNGYRHLELYYATSSSGYVCHTLNPRLHHEQISYIVNHAEDKILFVDLNIAPLIEEAAKSFKSIKAIVIMTDKSNMVDLNLPNNIEILCYEEFIDKQSDECVWPELDERTASSLCYTSGTTGNPKGVLYTHRSTVLHAFGVNLKDAIPYGSKDCVLPVVPMFHVNAWGTPYAALMCGSKIVFPGPKLDGESLTNLMKSGIIEWKSSDLKLILLNKK
;
A
#
# COMPACT_ATOMS: atom_id res chain seq x y z
N MET A 1 -26.92 25.83 17.42
CA MET A 1 -25.65 25.91 18.19
C MET A 1 -24.81 24.74 17.75
N LEU A 2 -23.54 24.98 17.36
CA LEU A 2 -22.59 23.91 17.05
C LEU A 2 -21.99 23.35 18.34
N GLY A 3 -21.56 22.07 18.33
CA GLY A 3 -20.79 21.48 19.42
C GLY A 3 -19.42 22.14 19.58
N LEU A 4 -18.85 22.06 20.79
CA LEU A 4 -17.56 22.69 21.11
C LEU A 4 -16.37 21.71 21.08
N MET A 5 -16.59 20.46 20.63
CA MET A 5 -15.51 19.49 20.39
C MET A 5 -14.71 19.88 19.14
N GLN A 6 -13.48 19.42 19.08
CA GLN A 6 -12.60 19.70 17.93
C GLN A 6 -13.25 19.25 16.61
N ASP A 7 -13.12 20.09 15.59
CA ASP A 7 -13.52 19.80 14.22
C ASP A 7 -12.30 19.26 13.46
N HIS A 8 -12.08 17.94 13.53
CA HIS A 8 -10.92 17.27 12.95
C HIS A 8 -11.36 16.44 11.74
N GLN A 9 -10.67 16.65 10.61
CA GLN A 9 -10.94 15.92 9.39
C GLN A 9 -10.54 14.43 9.51
N LEU A 10 -11.37 13.54 8.99
CA LEU A 10 -11.11 12.08 8.97
C LEU A 10 -10.08 11.72 7.89
N LEU A 11 -8.81 11.91 8.19
CA LEU A 11 -7.70 11.70 7.26
C LEU A 11 -6.92 10.42 7.58
N ILE A 12 -6.40 9.78 6.54
CA ILE A 12 -5.52 8.59 6.66
C ILE A 12 -4.24 8.95 7.44
N SER A 13 -3.74 10.18 7.30
CA SER A 13 -2.62 10.69 8.09
C SER A 13 -2.87 10.64 9.60
N SER A 14 -4.12 10.76 10.05
CA SER A 14 -4.47 10.62 11.48
C SER A 14 -4.28 9.18 11.97
N ILE A 15 -4.59 8.18 11.14
CA ILE A 15 -4.30 6.77 11.47
C ILE A 15 -2.79 6.57 11.57
N PHE A 16 -2.03 7.13 10.62
CA PHE A 16 -0.57 7.06 10.61
C PHE A 16 0.05 7.64 11.89
N GLU A 17 -0.33 8.87 12.24
CA GLU A 17 0.19 9.55 13.43
C GLU A 17 -0.20 8.80 14.71
N HIS A 18 -1.43 8.30 14.80
CA HIS A 18 -1.87 7.50 15.93
C HIS A 18 -1.05 6.21 16.03
N ALA A 19 -0.91 5.45 14.95
CA ALA A 19 -0.17 4.19 14.95
C ALA A 19 1.28 4.36 15.38
N THR A 20 1.98 5.34 14.79
CA THR A 20 3.41 5.57 15.07
C THR A 20 3.68 6.13 16.46
N LYS A 21 2.75 6.90 17.03
CA LYS A 21 2.88 7.49 18.38
C LYS A 21 2.42 6.54 19.50
N SER A 22 1.29 5.85 19.28
CA SER A 22 0.69 5.00 20.32
C SER A 22 1.28 3.59 20.37
N TYR A 23 1.79 3.08 19.24
CA TYR A 23 2.32 1.71 19.12
C TYR A 23 3.72 1.68 18.47
N PRO A 24 4.68 2.54 18.88
CA PRO A 24 5.95 2.71 18.16
C PRO A 24 6.80 1.44 18.06
N THR A 25 6.66 0.51 19.01
CA THR A 25 7.42 -0.74 19.09
C THR A 25 6.72 -1.93 18.44
N GLN A 26 5.45 -1.77 18.02
CA GLN A 26 4.72 -2.83 17.33
C GLN A 26 5.39 -3.17 15.99
N LYS A 27 5.30 -4.42 15.56
CA LYS A 27 6.06 -4.91 14.41
C LYS A 27 5.19 -5.08 13.17
N ILE A 28 5.81 -4.78 12.04
CA ILE A 28 5.38 -5.16 10.70
C ILE A 28 6.44 -6.11 10.15
N VAL A 29 5.99 -7.26 9.66
CA VAL A 29 6.85 -8.30 9.11
C VAL A 29 6.42 -8.59 7.68
N SER A 30 7.35 -8.82 6.78
CA SER A 30 7.06 -9.16 5.39
C SER A 30 7.95 -10.27 4.89
N ASN A 31 7.34 -11.24 4.24
CA ASN A 31 8.03 -12.09 3.30
C ASN A 31 8.36 -11.24 2.05
N THR A 32 9.62 -11.12 1.69
CA THR A 32 10.02 -10.21 0.61
C THR A 32 10.02 -10.89 -0.75
N VAL A 33 9.92 -10.10 -1.81
CA VAL A 33 9.96 -10.59 -3.20
C VAL A 33 11.36 -11.10 -3.56
N GLU A 34 12.39 -10.48 -2.99
CA GLU A 34 13.79 -10.86 -3.15
C GLU A 34 14.12 -12.18 -2.44
N GLY A 35 13.23 -12.62 -1.55
CA GLY A 35 13.43 -13.74 -0.63
C GLY A 35 13.88 -13.29 0.75
N GLY A 36 13.57 -14.11 1.76
CA GLY A 36 13.84 -13.77 3.15
C GLY A 36 12.73 -12.95 3.82
N ILE A 37 13.03 -12.46 5.02
CA ILE A 37 12.08 -11.78 5.89
C ILE A 37 12.60 -10.38 6.21
N HIS A 38 11.75 -9.37 5.95
CA HIS A 38 11.93 -8.02 6.45
C HIS A 38 11.07 -7.81 7.70
N SER A 39 11.64 -7.21 8.74
CA SER A 39 10.90 -6.89 9.96
C SER A 39 11.36 -5.55 10.51
N TYR A 40 10.42 -4.68 10.80
CA TYR A 40 10.66 -3.38 11.41
C TYR A 40 9.50 -2.99 12.34
N THR A 41 9.72 -1.95 13.13
CA THR A 41 8.73 -1.39 14.04
C THR A 41 7.84 -0.37 13.34
N TYR A 42 6.70 -0.04 13.96
CA TYR A 42 5.84 1.07 13.47
C TYR A 42 6.58 2.41 13.45
N LYS A 43 7.54 2.62 14.37
CA LYS A 43 8.40 3.81 14.36
C LYS A 43 9.30 3.86 13.12
N GLU A 44 9.95 2.75 12.79
CA GLU A 44 10.81 2.63 11.61
C GLU A 44 10.00 2.70 10.31
N TRP A 45 8.84 2.05 10.27
CA TRP A 45 7.87 2.19 9.19
C TRP A 45 7.47 3.66 8.99
N GLY A 46 7.20 4.36 10.09
CA GLY A 46 6.84 5.78 10.07
C GLY A 46 7.93 6.66 9.47
N SER A 47 9.20 6.45 9.85
CA SER A 47 10.34 7.15 9.29
C SER A 47 10.47 6.92 7.78
N ARG A 48 10.42 5.66 7.32
CA ARG A 48 10.50 5.30 5.90
C ARG A 48 9.34 5.86 5.09
N THR A 49 8.11 5.79 5.62
CA THR A 49 6.91 6.35 4.99
C THR A 49 7.02 7.86 4.78
N LYS A 50 7.57 8.58 5.75
CA LYS A 50 7.82 10.03 5.64
C LYS A 50 8.90 10.35 4.60
N ARG A 51 9.97 9.56 4.54
CA ARG A 51 10.99 9.67 3.48
C ARG A 51 10.36 9.46 2.11
N LEU A 52 9.52 8.44 1.95
CA LEU A 52 8.81 8.20 0.69
C LEU A 52 7.89 9.38 0.32
N ALA A 53 7.17 9.95 1.28
CA ALA A 53 6.33 11.12 1.04
C ALA A 53 7.14 12.32 0.54
N ASN A 54 8.32 12.54 1.12
CA ASN A 54 9.25 13.59 0.68
C ASN A 54 9.84 13.28 -0.71
N ALA A 55 10.14 12.03 -1.03
CA ALA A 55 10.59 11.61 -2.36
C ALA A 55 9.52 11.89 -3.43
N LEU A 56 8.26 11.53 -3.15
CA LEU A 56 7.13 11.81 -4.04
C LEU A 56 6.91 13.32 -4.25
N ARG A 57 7.08 14.12 -3.20
CA ARG A 57 7.02 15.60 -3.29
C ARG A 57 8.15 16.15 -4.15
N SER A 58 9.37 15.67 -3.94
CA SER A 58 10.56 16.08 -4.72
C SER A 58 10.44 15.65 -6.18
N PHE A 59 9.73 14.56 -6.48
CA PHE A 59 9.41 14.14 -7.84
C PHE A 59 8.44 15.10 -8.55
N GLY A 60 7.78 15.99 -7.81
CA GLY A 60 6.93 17.05 -8.36
C GLY A 60 5.46 16.69 -8.52
N LEU A 61 4.97 15.71 -7.76
CA LEU A 61 3.55 15.37 -7.72
C LEU A 61 2.71 16.49 -7.10
N LYS A 62 1.47 16.59 -7.53
CA LYS A 62 0.46 17.53 -7.03
C LYS A 62 -0.68 16.77 -6.37
N VAL A 63 -1.39 17.45 -5.46
CA VAL A 63 -2.61 16.90 -4.84
C VAL A 63 -3.57 16.39 -5.93
N GLY A 64 -4.04 15.15 -5.75
CA GLY A 64 -4.89 14.44 -6.71
C GLY A 64 -4.16 13.66 -7.79
N ASP A 65 -2.82 13.79 -7.94
CA ASP A 65 -2.06 12.93 -8.85
C ASP A 65 -2.12 11.46 -8.40
N ARG A 66 -2.18 10.55 -9.37
CA ARG A 66 -2.25 9.10 -9.12
C ARG A 66 -0.85 8.52 -9.12
N VAL A 67 -0.59 7.72 -8.08
CA VAL A 67 0.62 6.92 -7.89
C VAL A 67 0.22 5.46 -8.08
N GLY A 68 0.59 4.89 -9.21
CA GLY A 68 0.29 3.50 -9.52
C GLY A 68 1.16 2.54 -8.70
N THR A 69 0.57 1.42 -8.24
CA THR A 69 1.29 0.35 -7.56
C THR A 69 0.94 -1.00 -8.19
N LEU A 70 1.93 -1.70 -8.68
CA LEU A 70 1.82 -3.05 -9.22
C LEU A 70 2.60 -3.99 -8.29
N ALA A 71 1.96 -4.41 -7.20
CA ALA A 71 2.66 -4.98 -6.04
C ALA A 71 1.83 -6.02 -5.29
N TRP A 72 2.53 -6.94 -4.65
CA TRP A 72 2.00 -7.90 -3.70
C TRP A 72 1.80 -7.28 -2.30
N ASN A 73 1.31 -8.09 -1.35
CA ASN A 73 1.21 -7.69 0.05
C ASN A 73 2.61 -7.66 0.67
N GLY A 74 3.11 -6.47 0.94
CA GLY A 74 4.46 -6.26 1.44
C GLY A 74 4.64 -4.91 2.14
N TYR A 75 5.77 -4.77 2.84
CA TYR A 75 6.06 -3.58 3.63
C TYR A 75 6.21 -2.31 2.78
N ARG A 76 6.87 -2.38 1.60
CA ARG A 76 7.01 -1.24 0.68
C ARG A 76 5.66 -0.80 0.13
N HIS A 77 4.76 -1.77 -0.15
CA HIS A 77 3.40 -1.46 -0.58
C HIS A 77 2.60 -0.75 0.53
N LEU A 78 2.79 -1.16 1.81
CA LEU A 78 2.19 -0.46 2.95
C LEU A 78 2.75 0.96 3.11
N GLU A 79 4.05 1.17 2.91
CA GLU A 79 4.65 2.51 2.90
C GLU A 79 4.00 3.39 1.83
N LEU A 80 3.77 2.86 0.63
CA LEU A 80 3.09 3.56 -0.47
C LEU A 80 1.66 3.94 -0.14
N TYR A 81 0.90 3.06 0.50
CA TYR A 81 -0.46 3.34 0.93
C TYR A 81 -0.57 4.63 1.75
N TYR A 82 0.33 4.75 2.72
CA TYR A 82 0.29 5.88 3.65
C TYR A 82 1.03 7.10 3.13
N ALA A 83 2.19 6.95 2.53
CA ALA A 83 2.94 8.07 1.98
C ALA A 83 2.14 8.81 0.89
N THR A 84 1.52 8.05 -0.01
CA THR A 84 0.73 8.58 -1.11
C THR A 84 -0.52 9.30 -0.59
N SER A 85 -1.38 8.57 0.14
CA SER A 85 -2.65 9.12 0.59
C SER A 85 -2.45 10.28 1.57
N SER A 86 -1.55 10.16 2.55
CA SER A 86 -1.31 11.23 3.53
C SER A 86 -0.72 12.49 2.91
N SER A 87 -0.09 12.40 1.74
CA SER A 87 0.42 13.54 0.98
C SER A 87 -0.63 14.20 0.07
N GLY A 88 -1.86 13.67 0.02
CA GLY A 88 -2.93 14.16 -0.84
C GLY A 88 -2.88 13.62 -2.27
N TYR A 89 -2.04 12.62 -2.54
CA TYR A 89 -2.04 11.87 -3.80
C TYR A 89 -2.99 10.69 -3.71
N VAL A 90 -3.30 10.07 -4.85
CA VAL A 90 -4.22 8.94 -4.93
C VAL A 90 -3.41 7.65 -5.10
N CYS A 91 -3.45 6.76 -4.11
CA CYS A 91 -2.83 5.44 -4.19
C CYS A 91 -3.66 4.57 -5.15
N HIS A 92 -3.15 4.37 -6.35
CA HIS A 92 -3.82 3.56 -7.36
C HIS A 92 -3.22 2.15 -7.39
N THR A 93 -4.01 1.17 -6.95
CA THR A 93 -3.56 -0.21 -6.87
C THR A 93 -3.99 -1.00 -8.10
N LEU A 94 -3.01 -1.60 -8.78
CA LEU A 94 -3.21 -2.42 -9.98
C LEU A 94 -3.04 -3.91 -9.64
N ASN A 95 -3.87 -4.74 -10.26
CA ASN A 95 -3.75 -6.19 -10.12
C ASN A 95 -2.58 -6.72 -10.98
N PRO A 96 -1.53 -7.28 -10.38
CA PRO A 96 -0.36 -7.79 -11.11
C PRO A 96 -0.62 -9.04 -11.96
N ARG A 97 -1.83 -9.59 -11.90
CA ARG A 97 -2.23 -10.75 -12.70
C ARG A 97 -2.95 -10.36 -13.99
N LEU A 98 -3.09 -9.07 -14.26
CA LEU A 98 -3.70 -8.57 -15.49
C LEU A 98 -2.73 -8.71 -16.67
N HIS A 99 -3.30 -8.85 -17.87
CA HIS A 99 -2.54 -8.79 -19.13
C HIS A 99 -2.01 -7.38 -19.37
N HIS A 100 -0.87 -7.25 -20.05
CA HIS A 100 -0.19 -5.95 -20.28
C HIS A 100 -1.10 -4.90 -20.95
N GLU A 101 -2.01 -5.30 -21.86
CA GLU A 101 -2.96 -4.40 -22.51
C GLU A 101 -3.96 -3.79 -21.51
N GLN A 102 -4.41 -4.58 -20.53
CA GLN A 102 -5.31 -4.12 -19.47
C GLN A 102 -4.57 -3.17 -18.52
N ILE A 103 -3.31 -3.48 -18.17
CA ILE A 103 -2.45 -2.60 -17.37
C ILE A 103 -2.27 -1.27 -18.10
N SER A 104 -1.93 -1.30 -19.39
CA SER A 104 -1.78 -0.10 -20.22
C SER A 104 -3.04 0.75 -20.27
N TYR A 105 -4.20 0.11 -20.48
CA TYR A 105 -5.48 0.80 -20.48
C TYR A 105 -5.73 1.49 -19.12
N ILE A 106 -5.58 0.76 -18.01
CA ILE A 106 -5.88 1.24 -16.66
C ILE A 106 -4.95 2.40 -16.27
N VAL A 107 -3.64 2.26 -16.50
CA VAL A 107 -2.62 3.28 -16.21
C VAL A 107 -2.90 4.56 -16.98
N ASN A 108 -3.23 4.44 -18.28
CA ASN A 108 -3.54 5.59 -19.14
C ASN A 108 -4.87 6.24 -18.77
N HIS A 109 -5.90 5.45 -18.47
CA HIS A 109 -7.22 5.96 -18.08
C HIS A 109 -7.19 6.66 -16.72
N ALA A 110 -6.39 6.14 -15.78
CA ALA A 110 -6.16 6.77 -14.48
C ALA A 110 -5.20 7.97 -14.58
N GLU A 111 -4.44 8.09 -15.67
CA GLU A 111 -3.35 9.07 -15.85
C GLU A 111 -2.31 9.00 -14.71
N ASP A 112 -1.86 7.81 -14.35
CA ASP A 112 -0.83 7.63 -13.36
C ASP A 112 0.45 8.42 -13.72
N LYS A 113 1.10 9.05 -12.73
CA LYS A 113 2.30 9.88 -12.97
C LYS A 113 3.59 9.14 -12.73
N ILE A 114 3.57 8.19 -11.80
CA ILE A 114 4.68 7.33 -11.40
C ILE A 114 4.11 5.94 -11.09
N LEU A 115 4.86 4.88 -11.39
CA LEU A 115 4.44 3.51 -11.16
C LEU A 115 5.48 2.78 -10.32
N PHE A 116 5.06 2.23 -9.18
CA PHE A 116 5.86 1.38 -8.32
C PHE A 116 5.58 -0.08 -8.63
N VAL A 117 6.63 -0.87 -8.86
CA VAL A 117 6.52 -2.24 -9.36
C VAL A 117 7.36 -3.18 -8.52
N ASP A 118 6.79 -4.27 -8.02
CA ASP A 118 7.55 -5.33 -7.37
C ASP A 118 8.54 -6.00 -8.34
N LEU A 119 9.73 -6.34 -7.84
CA LEU A 119 10.86 -6.85 -8.62
C LEU A 119 10.47 -8.01 -9.56
N ASN A 120 9.71 -8.98 -9.06
CA ASN A 120 9.33 -10.16 -9.85
C ASN A 120 8.26 -9.89 -10.91
N ILE A 121 7.65 -8.70 -10.88
CA ILE A 121 6.65 -8.25 -11.85
C ILE A 121 7.30 -7.33 -12.88
N ALA A 122 8.46 -6.75 -12.59
CA ALA A 122 9.13 -5.77 -13.43
C ALA A 122 9.26 -6.18 -14.91
N PRO A 123 9.60 -7.43 -15.27
CA PRO A 123 9.67 -7.84 -16.68
C PRO A 123 8.33 -7.72 -17.43
N LEU A 124 7.20 -7.86 -16.74
CA LEU A 124 5.87 -7.75 -17.37
C LEU A 124 5.53 -6.31 -17.78
N ILE A 125 6.21 -5.33 -17.18
CA ILE A 125 5.90 -3.92 -17.42
C ILE A 125 6.50 -3.40 -18.73
N GLU A 126 7.53 -4.04 -19.29
CA GLU A 126 8.18 -3.59 -20.51
C GLU A 126 7.22 -3.48 -21.67
N GLU A 127 6.34 -4.47 -21.85
CA GLU A 127 5.36 -4.47 -22.92
C GLU A 127 4.26 -3.43 -22.68
N ALA A 128 3.77 -3.33 -21.45
CA ALA A 128 2.75 -2.35 -21.08
C ALA A 128 3.27 -0.91 -21.24
N ALA A 129 4.53 -0.67 -20.87
CA ALA A 129 5.16 0.65 -20.87
C ALA A 129 5.27 1.28 -22.25
N LYS A 130 5.32 0.48 -23.32
CA LYS A 130 5.33 0.99 -24.70
C LYS A 130 4.11 1.87 -25.03
N SER A 131 3.01 1.67 -24.31
CA SER A 131 1.75 2.40 -24.51
C SER A 131 1.46 3.44 -23.44
N PHE A 132 2.34 3.64 -22.44
CA PHE A 132 2.11 4.62 -21.39
C PHE A 132 2.23 6.05 -21.91
N LYS A 133 1.29 6.90 -21.49
CA LYS A 133 1.20 8.31 -21.94
C LYS A 133 1.59 9.31 -20.87
N SER A 134 1.34 8.99 -19.60
CA SER A 134 1.47 9.92 -18.47
C SER A 134 2.55 9.55 -17.45
N ILE A 135 3.06 8.32 -17.51
CA ILE A 135 4.12 7.82 -16.63
C ILE A 135 5.44 8.53 -16.96
N LYS A 136 6.07 9.09 -15.93
CA LYS A 136 7.39 9.74 -16.00
C LYS A 136 8.49 8.85 -15.46
N ALA A 137 8.19 8.01 -14.46
CA ALA A 137 9.13 7.07 -13.89
C ALA A 137 8.46 5.77 -13.48
N ILE A 138 9.24 4.69 -13.53
CA ILE A 138 8.93 3.39 -12.94
C ILE A 138 9.95 3.13 -11.84
N VAL A 139 9.45 2.90 -10.61
CA VAL A 139 10.26 2.61 -9.44
C VAL A 139 10.18 1.12 -9.15
N ILE A 140 11.31 0.42 -9.29
CA ILE A 140 11.39 -0.98 -8.92
C ILE A 140 11.52 -1.08 -7.40
N MET A 141 10.60 -1.76 -6.75
CA MET A 141 10.52 -1.88 -5.30
C MET A 141 11.53 -2.90 -4.76
N THR A 142 12.79 -2.52 -4.85
CA THR A 142 13.94 -3.32 -4.42
C THR A 142 15.09 -2.43 -3.98
N ASP A 143 16.20 -3.02 -3.55
CA ASP A 143 17.46 -2.34 -3.31
C ASP A 143 18.36 -2.36 -4.56
N LYS A 144 19.45 -1.60 -4.51
CA LYS A 144 20.38 -1.45 -5.63
C LYS A 144 21.00 -2.75 -6.10
N SER A 145 21.25 -3.69 -5.20
CA SER A 145 21.92 -4.95 -5.51
C SER A 145 21.03 -5.92 -6.28
N ASN A 146 19.73 -5.74 -6.20
CA ASN A 146 18.71 -6.54 -6.86
C ASN A 146 18.04 -5.84 -8.06
N MET A 147 18.53 -4.66 -8.45
CA MET A 147 18.00 -3.95 -9.62
C MET A 147 18.14 -4.79 -10.88
N VAL A 148 17.11 -4.69 -11.72
CA VAL A 148 17.06 -5.34 -13.04
C VAL A 148 17.09 -4.31 -14.15
N ASP A 149 17.72 -4.64 -15.25
CA ASP A 149 17.67 -3.83 -16.46
C ASP A 149 16.33 -4.07 -17.16
N LEU A 150 15.66 -2.99 -17.52
CA LEU A 150 14.39 -3.01 -18.27
C LEU A 150 14.52 -2.21 -19.54
N ASN A 151 13.98 -2.75 -20.63
CA ASN A 151 13.93 -2.08 -21.91
C ASN A 151 12.65 -1.21 -22.00
N LEU A 152 12.74 0.00 -21.47
CA LEU A 152 11.62 0.95 -21.44
C LEU A 152 11.78 2.05 -22.49
N PRO A 153 10.66 2.74 -22.87
CA PRO A 153 10.72 3.96 -23.67
C PRO A 153 11.62 5.02 -23.02
N ASN A 154 12.42 5.74 -23.83
CA ASN A 154 13.44 6.71 -23.37
C ASN A 154 12.89 7.87 -22.53
N ASN A 155 11.60 8.10 -22.55
CA ASN A 155 10.93 9.15 -21.78
C ASN A 155 10.48 8.66 -20.37
N ILE A 156 10.75 7.41 -20.01
CA ILE A 156 10.40 6.83 -18.71
C ILE A 156 11.70 6.53 -17.95
N GLU A 157 11.85 7.18 -16.80
CA GLU A 157 12.99 6.94 -15.90
C GLU A 157 12.81 5.65 -15.11
N ILE A 158 13.90 4.89 -14.90
CA ILE A 158 13.91 3.70 -14.04
C ILE A 158 14.61 4.07 -12.73
N LEU A 159 13.93 3.85 -11.61
CA LEU A 159 14.42 4.19 -10.28
C LEU A 159 14.41 2.97 -9.35
N CYS A 160 15.37 2.94 -8.43
CA CYS A 160 15.43 1.97 -7.33
C CYS A 160 14.69 2.54 -6.12
N TYR A 161 13.80 1.75 -5.49
CA TYR A 161 13.00 2.20 -4.36
C TYR A 161 13.85 2.66 -3.17
N GLU A 162 14.83 1.85 -2.76
CA GLU A 162 15.64 2.20 -1.60
C GLU A 162 16.49 3.46 -1.87
N GLU A 163 17.03 3.62 -3.09
CA GLU A 163 17.76 4.85 -3.45
C GLU A 163 16.82 6.07 -3.59
N PHE A 164 15.57 5.86 -3.98
CA PHE A 164 14.55 6.92 -4.11
C PHE A 164 14.21 7.55 -2.76
N ILE A 165 14.20 6.76 -1.68
CA ILE A 165 13.86 7.23 -0.34
C ILE A 165 15.08 7.57 0.53
N ASP A 166 16.25 7.00 0.25
CA ASP A 166 17.42 7.03 1.15
C ASP A 166 17.93 8.46 1.43
N LYS A 167 17.91 9.33 0.43
CA LYS A 167 18.39 10.71 0.53
C LYS A 167 17.37 11.68 1.14
N GLN A 168 16.20 11.20 1.50
CA GLN A 168 15.11 12.05 1.98
C GLN A 168 15.08 12.13 3.51
N SER A 169 14.68 13.31 4.00
CA SER A 169 14.41 13.49 5.44
C SER A 169 13.19 12.68 5.88
N ASP A 170 13.18 12.21 7.11
CA ASP A 170 12.01 11.63 7.77
C ASP A 170 11.21 12.68 8.59
N GLU A 171 11.57 13.94 8.50
CA GLU A 171 10.74 15.06 8.90
C GLU A 171 9.74 15.37 7.77
N CYS A 172 8.46 15.19 8.03
CA CYS A 172 7.40 15.43 7.06
C CYS A 172 6.19 16.06 7.73
N VAL A 173 5.72 17.15 7.14
CA VAL A 173 4.45 17.78 7.51
C VAL A 173 3.41 17.35 6.48
N TRP A 174 2.34 16.71 6.96
CA TRP A 174 1.21 16.34 6.11
C TRP A 174 0.42 17.59 5.71
N PRO A 175 -0.05 17.68 4.46
CA PRO A 175 -0.89 18.79 4.03
C PRO A 175 -2.25 18.76 4.74
N GLU A 176 -2.83 19.94 4.92
CA GLU A 176 -4.23 20.05 5.31
C GLU A 176 -5.11 19.67 4.10
N LEU A 177 -6.00 18.70 4.29
CA LEU A 177 -6.88 18.17 3.26
C LEU A 177 -8.33 18.16 3.75
N ASP A 178 -9.27 18.35 2.84
CA ASP A 178 -10.67 17.99 3.08
C ASP A 178 -10.79 16.45 3.14
N GLU A 179 -11.50 15.91 4.11
CA GLU A 179 -11.69 14.46 4.25
C GLU A 179 -12.37 13.78 3.05
N ARG A 180 -13.02 14.57 2.20
CA ARG A 180 -13.62 14.10 0.92
C ARG A 180 -12.60 14.01 -0.22
N THR A 181 -11.36 14.46 -0.01
CA THR A 181 -10.28 14.29 -0.98
C THR A 181 -10.08 12.80 -1.29
N ALA A 182 -9.84 12.50 -2.55
CA ALA A 182 -9.54 11.14 -3.01
C ALA A 182 -8.25 10.63 -2.36
N SER A 183 -8.27 9.40 -1.87
CA SER A 183 -7.13 8.76 -1.20
C SER A 183 -6.63 7.51 -1.90
N SER A 184 -7.53 6.75 -2.51
CA SER A 184 -7.17 5.54 -3.23
C SER A 184 -8.10 5.25 -4.41
N LEU A 185 -7.59 4.50 -5.37
CA LEU A 185 -8.27 4.10 -6.60
C LEU A 185 -8.04 2.61 -6.85
N CYS A 186 -9.10 1.87 -7.09
CA CYS A 186 -9.05 0.48 -7.51
C CYS A 186 -9.90 0.27 -8.76
N TYR A 187 -9.44 -0.55 -9.71
CA TYR A 187 -10.23 -0.90 -10.87
C TYR A 187 -10.95 -2.24 -10.67
N THR A 188 -12.21 -2.30 -11.10
CA THR A 188 -12.98 -3.53 -11.14
C THR A 188 -12.91 -4.13 -12.54
N SER A 189 -13.01 -5.47 -12.65
CA SER A 189 -12.95 -6.19 -13.92
C SER A 189 -14.11 -5.90 -14.87
N GLY A 190 -15.12 -5.13 -14.46
CA GLY A 190 -16.30 -4.81 -15.24
C GLY A 190 -16.96 -6.08 -15.87
N THR A 191 -18.22 -6.35 -15.61
CA THR A 191 -18.92 -7.48 -16.24
C THR A 191 -19.25 -7.22 -17.72
N THR A 192 -19.19 -5.98 -18.15
CA THR A 192 -19.48 -5.54 -19.52
C THR A 192 -18.59 -4.35 -19.91
N GLY A 193 -17.55 -4.62 -20.70
CA GLY A 193 -16.68 -3.57 -21.26
C GLY A 193 -15.39 -3.33 -20.48
N ASN A 194 -14.83 -2.13 -20.63
CA ASN A 194 -13.55 -1.76 -20.00
C ASN A 194 -13.61 -1.70 -18.47
N PRO A 195 -12.50 -1.96 -17.79
CA PRO A 195 -12.41 -1.81 -16.33
C PRO A 195 -12.84 -0.42 -15.87
N LYS A 196 -13.55 -0.35 -14.73
CA LYS A 196 -14.04 0.90 -14.15
C LYS A 196 -13.29 1.22 -12.86
N GLY A 197 -12.85 2.46 -12.72
CA GLY A 197 -12.18 2.95 -11.51
C GLY A 197 -13.18 3.26 -10.40
N VAL A 198 -12.89 2.77 -9.18
CA VAL A 198 -13.62 3.10 -7.94
C VAL A 198 -12.71 3.96 -7.09
N LEU A 199 -13.12 5.20 -6.87
CA LEU A 199 -12.35 6.20 -6.14
C LEU A 199 -12.85 6.31 -4.69
N TYR A 200 -11.95 6.11 -3.73
CA TYR A 200 -12.24 6.20 -2.31
C TYR A 200 -11.73 7.53 -1.75
N THR A 201 -12.49 8.10 -0.79
CA THR A 201 -12.06 9.29 -0.06
C THR A 201 -11.34 8.91 1.24
N HIS A 202 -10.62 9.87 1.84
CA HIS A 202 -10.09 9.71 3.19
C HIS A 202 -11.21 9.35 4.18
N ARG A 203 -12.31 10.12 4.16
CA ARG A 203 -13.48 9.88 5.01
C ARG A 203 -14.02 8.46 4.90
N SER A 204 -14.27 7.98 3.67
CA SER A 204 -14.82 6.64 3.47
C SER A 204 -13.86 5.55 3.98
N THR A 205 -12.55 5.73 3.80
CA THR A 205 -11.52 4.80 4.25
C THR A 205 -11.42 4.76 5.79
N VAL A 206 -11.42 5.92 6.44
CA VAL A 206 -11.35 6.01 7.92
C VAL A 206 -12.62 5.45 8.56
N LEU A 207 -13.81 5.80 8.07
CA LEU A 207 -15.07 5.25 8.56
C LEU A 207 -15.16 3.74 8.35
N HIS A 208 -14.69 3.24 7.20
CA HIS A 208 -14.61 1.80 6.96
C HIS A 208 -13.67 1.11 7.96
N ALA A 209 -12.50 1.70 8.26
CA ALA A 209 -11.57 1.17 9.25
C ALA A 209 -12.19 1.09 10.65
N PHE A 210 -12.97 2.10 11.07
CA PHE A 210 -13.77 2.03 12.30
C PHE A 210 -14.83 0.92 12.23
N GLY A 211 -15.55 0.81 11.10
CA GLY A 211 -16.58 -0.21 10.91
C GLY A 211 -16.03 -1.64 10.98
N VAL A 212 -14.87 -1.88 10.37
CA VAL A 212 -14.17 -3.18 10.44
C VAL A 212 -13.81 -3.54 11.88
N ASN A 213 -13.48 -2.57 12.71
CA ASN A 213 -13.09 -2.77 14.11
C ASN A 213 -14.27 -2.92 15.09
N LEU A 214 -15.51 -2.91 14.61
CA LEU A 214 -16.67 -3.21 15.46
C LEU A 214 -16.63 -4.67 15.94
N LYS A 215 -17.17 -4.91 17.15
CA LYS A 215 -17.11 -6.22 17.83
C LYS A 215 -17.63 -7.38 16.96
N ASP A 216 -18.68 -7.14 16.17
CA ASP A 216 -19.35 -8.19 15.36
C ASP A 216 -18.84 -8.20 13.90
N ALA A 217 -17.78 -7.45 13.57
CA ALA A 217 -17.11 -7.47 12.28
C ALA A 217 -15.78 -8.26 12.36
N ILE A 218 -14.64 -7.57 12.16
CA ILE A 218 -13.30 -8.16 12.31
C ILE A 218 -12.54 -7.31 13.34
N PRO A 219 -12.84 -7.43 14.64
CA PRO A 219 -12.23 -6.57 15.64
C PRO A 219 -10.74 -6.88 15.77
N TYR A 220 -9.91 -5.90 15.41
CA TYR A 220 -8.47 -5.95 15.63
C TYR A 220 -8.11 -5.36 17.00
N GLY A 221 -7.00 -5.83 17.59
CA GLY A 221 -6.46 -5.32 18.84
C GLY A 221 -4.93 -5.32 18.84
N SER A 222 -4.32 -4.61 19.77
CA SER A 222 -2.85 -4.48 19.85
C SER A 222 -2.11 -5.78 20.16
N LYS A 223 -2.82 -6.80 20.64
CA LYS A 223 -2.29 -8.15 20.87
C LYS A 223 -2.47 -9.09 19.69
N ASP A 224 -3.25 -8.69 18.70
CA ASP A 224 -3.52 -9.53 17.54
C ASP A 224 -2.35 -9.55 16.56
N CYS A 225 -2.17 -10.68 15.89
CA CYS A 225 -1.32 -10.84 14.74
C CYS A 225 -2.18 -11.02 13.49
N VAL A 226 -2.10 -10.09 12.55
CA VAL A 226 -2.94 -10.05 11.34
C VAL A 226 -2.12 -10.52 10.16
N LEU A 227 -2.60 -11.56 9.47
CA LEU A 227 -2.03 -12.08 8.23
C LEU A 227 -3.02 -11.83 7.08
N PRO A 228 -2.91 -10.70 6.33
CA PRO A 228 -3.81 -10.39 5.23
C PRO A 228 -3.44 -11.21 4.00
N VAL A 229 -4.21 -12.26 3.72
CA VAL A 229 -4.11 -13.04 2.48
C VAL A 229 -4.91 -12.37 1.36
N VAL A 230 -5.92 -11.56 1.70
CA VAL A 230 -6.61 -10.69 0.74
C VAL A 230 -5.61 -9.73 0.12
N PRO A 231 -5.53 -9.67 -1.23
CA PRO A 231 -4.54 -8.82 -1.89
C PRO A 231 -4.76 -7.33 -1.62
N MET A 232 -3.69 -6.61 -1.31
CA MET A 232 -3.70 -5.15 -1.18
C MET A 232 -4.06 -4.46 -2.49
N PHE A 233 -3.74 -5.05 -3.63
CA PHE A 233 -4.11 -4.52 -4.94
C PHE A 233 -5.62 -4.67 -5.27
N HIS A 234 -6.40 -5.32 -4.43
CA HIS A 234 -7.84 -5.51 -4.64
C HIS A 234 -8.64 -5.00 -3.44
N VAL A 235 -9.49 -4.00 -3.67
CA VAL A 235 -10.37 -3.38 -2.64
C VAL A 235 -9.59 -3.02 -1.35
N ASN A 236 -8.32 -2.59 -1.51
CA ASN A 236 -7.42 -2.22 -0.40
C ASN A 236 -7.34 -3.30 0.70
N ALA A 237 -7.31 -4.59 0.33
CA ALA A 237 -7.36 -5.73 1.26
C ALA A 237 -8.48 -5.58 2.31
N TRP A 238 -9.67 -5.15 1.86
CA TRP A 238 -10.83 -4.87 2.73
C TRP A 238 -10.54 -3.91 3.88
N GLY A 239 -9.68 -2.94 3.64
CA GLY A 239 -9.30 -1.94 4.63
C GLY A 239 -8.39 -2.44 5.75
N THR A 240 -7.94 -3.70 5.69
CA THR A 240 -7.04 -4.29 6.69
C THR A 240 -5.80 -3.45 6.98
N PRO A 241 -5.09 -2.88 5.97
CA PRO A 241 -3.92 -2.02 6.21
C PRO A 241 -4.21 -0.80 7.08
N TYR A 242 -5.44 -0.30 7.04
CA TYR A 242 -5.87 0.85 7.83
C TYR A 242 -6.40 0.44 9.21
N ALA A 243 -7.29 -0.55 9.25
CA ALA A 243 -7.95 -1.00 10.47
C ALA A 243 -7.00 -1.66 11.46
N ALA A 244 -6.07 -2.49 10.99
CA ALA A 244 -5.09 -3.16 11.83
C ALA A 244 -4.08 -2.16 12.45
N LEU A 245 -3.59 -1.17 11.66
CA LEU A 245 -2.69 -0.15 12.19
C LEU A 245 -3.40 0.79 13.17
N MET A 246 -4.67 1.13 12.91
CA MET A 246 -5.49 1.92 13.84
C MET A 246 -5.54 1.30 15.24
N CYS A 247 -5.55 -0.02 15.33
CA CYS A 247 -5.61 -0.77 16.60
C CYS A 247 -4.25 -1.24 17.12
N GLY A 248 -3.15 -0.94 16.42
CA GLY A 248 -1.80 -1.32 16.82
C GLY A 248 -1.52 -2.82 16.74
N SER A 249 -2.15 -3.53 15.81
CA SER A 249 -1.93 -4.97 15.61
C SER A 249 -0.59 -5.26 14.95
N LYS A 250 0.06 -6.38 15.31
CA LYS A 250 1.17 -6.89 14.50
C LYS A 250 0.65 -7.29 13.13
N ILE A 251 1.34 -6.87 12.06
CA ILE A 251 0.97 -7.27 10.69
C ILE A 251 2.08 -8.11 10.10
N VAL A 252 1.70 -9.23 9.46
CA VAL A 252 2.61 -10.13 8.75
C VAL A 252 2.15 -10.24 7.30
N PHE A 253 2.91 -9.69 6.38
CA PHE A 253 2.60 -9.76 4.96
C PHE A 253 3.19 -11.03 4.33
N PRO A 254 2.37 -11.82 3.59
CA PRO A 254 2.81 -13.08 3.01
C PRO A 254 3.71 -12.91 1.76
N GLY A 255 3.80 -11.70 1.19
CA GLY A 255 4.51 -11.49 -0.07
C GLY A 255 3.79 -12.12 -1.27
N PRO A 256 4.54 -12.55 -2.31
CA PRO A 256 3.96 -13.04 -3.56
C PRO A 256 3.35 -14.44 -3.46
N LYS A 257 3.76 -15.24 -2.47
CA LYS A 257 3.36 -16.65 -2.35
C LYS A 257 2.17 -16.81 -1.41
N LEU A 258 1.00 -17.05 -1.98
CA LEU A 258 -0.29 -17.17 -1.27
C LEU A 258 -0.84 -18.59 -1.26
N ASP A 259 -0.03 -19.60 -1.62
CA ASP A 259 -0.39 -21.01 -1.53
C ASP A 259 -0.39 -21.51 -0.07
N GLY A 260 -1.11 -22.60 0.17
CA GLY A 260 -1.31 -23.13 1.52
C GLY A 260 -0.02 -23.58 2.20
N GLU A 261 0.96 -24.08 1.45
CA GLU A 261 2.25 -24.51 1.98
C GLU A 261 3.07 -23.30 2.44
N SER A 262 3.22 -22.26 1.58
CA SER A 262 3.93 -21.04 1.89
C SER A 262 3.34 -20.30 3.10
N LEU A 263 2.01 -20.22 3.19
CA LEU A 263 1.32 -19.63 4.33
C LEU A 263 1.53 -20.46 5.61
N THR A 264 1.46 -21.80 5.52
CA THR A 264 1.72 -22.67 6.67
C THR A 264 3.15 -22.53 7.17
N ASN A 265 4.12 -22.46 6.27
CA ASN A 265 5.53 -22.29 6.61
C ASN A 265 5.77 -20.93 7.27
N LEU A 266 5.13 -19.87 6.77
CA LEU A 266 5.18 -18.54 7.38
C LEU A 266 4.56 -18.55 8.79
N MET A 267 3.46 -19.25 8.99
CA MET A 267 2.84 -19.41 10.33
C MET A 267 3.72 -20.21 11.30
N LYS A 268 4.44 -21.22 10.82
CA LYS A 268 5.31 -22.10 11.63
C LYS A 268 6.70 -21.51 11.90
N SER A 269 7.13 -20.48 11.17
CA SER A 269 8.51 -19.97 11.20
C SER A 269 8.95 -19.29 12.50
N GLY A 270 8.08 -19.22 13.54
CA GLY A 270 8.32 -18.47 14.78
C GLY A 270 8.26 -16.94 14.62
N ILE A 271 8.11 -16.45 13.38
CA ILE A 271 7.89 -15.03 13.07
C ILE A 271 6.54 -14.57 13.61
N ILE A 272 5.58 -15.49 13.59
CA ILE A 272 4.27 -15.35 14.18
C ILE A 272 4.35 -16.01 15.57
N GLU A 273 4.87 -15.29 16.56
CA GLU A 273 4.67 -15.67 17.96
C GLU A 273 3.18 -15.51 18.27
N TRP A 274 2.44 -16.60 18.22
CA TRP A 274 1.00 -16.57 18.41
C TRP A 274 0.54 -17.61 19.43
N LYS A 275 -0.38 -17.19 20.28
CA LYS A 275 -1.35 -18.11 20.86
C LYS A 275 -2.45 -18.27 19.80
N SER A 276 -2.98 -19.46 19.63
CA SER A 276 -3.98 -19.76 18.59
C SER A 276 -5.21 -18.83 18.57
N SER A 277 -5.48 -18.14 19.67
CA SER A 277 -6.53 -17.13 19.82
C SER A 277 -6.24 -15.77 19.17
N ASP A 278 -4.98 -15.46 18.86
CA ASP A 278 -4.53 -14.11 18.54
C ASP A 278 -4.26 -13.93 17.02
N LEU A 279 -4.25 -15.05 16.25
CA LEU A 279 -4.04 -15.00 14.79
C LEU A 279 -5.34 -14.70 14.07
N LYS A 280 -5.36 -13.59 13.31
CA LYS A 280 -6.45 -13.25 12.39
C LYS A 280 -6.02 -13.43 10.95
N LEU A 281 -6.52 -14.51 10.36
CA LEU A 281 -6.29 -14.84 8.96
C LEU A 281 -7.43 -14.23 8.11
N ILE A 282 -7.09 -13.24 7.30
CA ILE A 282 -8.04 -12.57 6.42
C ILE A 282 -8.01 -13.22 5.05
N LEU A 283 -8.97 -14.10 4.78
CA LEU A 283 -9.12 -14.85 3.53
C LEU A 283 -10.26 -14.30 2.70
N LEU A 284 -10.07 -14.30 1.37
CA LEU A 284 -11.20 -14.23 0.44
C LEU A 284 -11.97 -15.55 0.50
N ASN A 285 -13.22 -15.50 0.93
CA ASN A 285 -14.14 -16.62 0.74
C ASN A 285 -14.42 -16.75 -0.77
N LYS A 286 -13.72 -17.64 -1.46
CA LYS A 286 -14.15 -18.10 -2.78
C LYS A 286 -15.33 -19.04 -2.55
N LYS A 287 -16.57 -18.55 -2.79
CA LYS A 287 -17.68 -19.42 -3.17
C LYS A 287 -17.50 -19.87 -4.59
#